data_3aef7919302d1860f2fc8b0d83268dea
#
_entry.id   3aef7919302d1860f2fc8b0d83268dea
#
_cell.length_a   1.000
_cell.length_b   1.000
_cell.length_c   1.000
_cell.angle_alpha   90.00
_cell.angle_beta   90.00
_cell.angle_gamma   90.00
#
_symmetry.space_group_name_H-M   'P 1'
#
loop_
_entity.id
_entity.type
_entity.pdbx_description
1 polymer ?
#
loop_
_entity_poly.entity_id
_entity_poly.type
_entity_poly.pdbx_seq_one_letter_code
_entity_poly.pdbx_strand_id
1 'polypeptide(L)'
;MRILVVGDGALGQVFGLRLGLGGAAVSYQVKPGRAGWGGTGRTLYRLRRFGGPVAERLRPEGVHAETPDGPWDMVWLCVSSTALRGSWLPGLRDAVGDATVVTIGQDLHDREVLERVLPAERIVQVVPSLFAYSAPLTGEVPAPGIAYWVPPGSALKVLGEPARAEAVARALRAGGLRARRSTRAGTGEHVAALMVPYIAALEAVGWSLTALLSDIGPAVEAGGEASAVVAAQAGGRRVRTPKWVARSVLRLLWVLPPFALGRYLEAHFTKVADQTRLMLDGWIAEGETRALPVTRLRELRNRLSARETA
;
A
#
# COMPACT_ATOMS: atom_id res chain seq x y z
N MET A 1 -22.34 10.40 -3.33
CA MET A 1 -21.65 9.37 -2.51
C MET A 1 -20.73 10.10 -1.57
N ARG A 2 -20.83 9.85 -0.25
CA ARG A 2 -19.98 10.45 0.79
C ARG A 2 -18.91 9.47 1.20
N ILE A 3 -17.65 9.91 1.12
CA ILE A 3 -16.48 9.06 1.41
C ILE A 3 -15.62 9.70 2.48
N LEU A 4 -15.29 8.94 3.53
CA LEU A 4 -14.29 9.31 4.51
C LEU A 4 -12.96 8.60 4.18
N VAL A 5 -11.88 9.36 4.05
CA VAL A 5 -10.51 8.83 3.92
C VAL A 5 -9.79 9.00 5.25
N VAL A 6 -9.42 7.90 5.88
CA VAL A 6 -8.63 7.87 7.11
C VAL A 6 -7.15 7.78 6.73
N GLY A 7 -6.42 8.86 7.00
CA GLY A 7 -5.01 9.00 6.64
C GLY A 7 -4.78 9.84 5.38
N ASP A 8 -3.97 10.91 5.53
CA ASP A 8 -3.59 11.84 4.45
C ASP A 8 -2.20 11.55 3.88
N GLY A 9 -1.76 10.31 3.92
CA GLY A 9 -0.57 9.84 3.23
C GLY A 9 -0.69 9.97 1.71
N ALA A 10 0.39 9.69 0.98
CA ALA A 10 0.41 9.87 -0.47
C ALA A 10 -0.72 9.07 -1.17
N LEU A 11 -0.90 7.79 -0.82
CA LEU A 11 -1.99 6.97 -1.37
C LEU A 11 -3.38 7.52 -1.00
N GLY A 12 -3.57 7.94 0.27
CA GLY A 12 -4.84 8.51 0.71
C GLY A 12 -5.21 9.76 -0.08
N GLN A 13 -4.23 10.64 -0.37
CA GLN A 13 -4.47 11.82 -1.19
C GLN A 13 -4.79 11.47 -2.65
N VAL A 14 -4.10 10.48 -3.24
CA VAL A 14 -4.38 10.03 -4.62
C VAL A 14 -5.77 9.41 -4.72
N PHE A 15 -6.14 8.53 -3.79
CA PHE A 15 -7.49 7.95 -3.78
C PHE A 15 -8.56 9.01 -3.56
N GLY A 16 -8.38 9.92 -2.59
CA GLY A 16 -9.34 11.00 -2.37
C GLY A 16 -9.51 11.92 -3.58
N LEU A 17 -8.40 12.29 -4.25
CA LEU A 17 -8.47 13.05 -5.50
C LEU A 17 -9.29 12.28 -6.57
N ARG A 18 -8.96 11.00 -6.78
CA ARG A 18 -9.60 10.20 -7.82
C ARG A 18 -11.09 9.98 -7.54
N LEU A 19 -11.44 9.68 -6.30
CA LEU A 19 -12.83 9.51 -5.88
C LEU A 19 -13.61 10.83 -6.03
N GLY A 20 -13.01 11.97 -5.65
CA GLY A 20 -13.60 13.29 -5.85
C GLY A 20 -13.82 13.63 -7.32
N LEU A 21 -12.85 13.34 -8.21
CA LEU A 21 -13.02 13.48 -9.66
C LEU A 21 -14.11 12.56 -10.23
N GLY A 22 -14.38 11.45 -9.55
CA GLY A 22 -15.50 10.55 -9.84
C GLY A 22 -16.86 11.01 -9.30
N GLY A 23 -16.94 12.21 -8.71
CA GLY A 23 -18.18 12.81 -8.20
C GLY A 23 -18.50 12.42 -6.75
N ALA A 24 -17.56 11.91 -5.98
CA ALA A 24 -17.75 11.67 -4.56
C ALA A 24 -17.45 12.92 -3.72
N ALA A 25 -18.25 13.14 -2.68
CA ALA A 25 -17.97 14.08 -1.60
C ALA A 25 -16.94 13.44 -0.65
N VAL A 26 -15.69 13.94 -0.66
CA VAL A 26 -14.58 13.34 0.07
C VAL A 26 -14.18 14.18 1.27
N SER A 27 -14.21 13.59 2.45
CA SER A 27 -13.67 14.16 3.68
C SER A 27 -12.50 13.32 4.20
N TYR A 28 -11.66 13.93 5.03
CA TYR A 28 -10.50 13.26 5.61
C TYR A 28 -10.57 13.24 7.13
N GLN A 29 -10.17 12.11 7.70
CA GLN A 29 -9.72 12.02 9.08
C GLN A 29 -8.21 11.89 9.11
N VAL A 30 -7.54 12.78 9.85
CA VAL A 30 -6.08 12.84 9.93
C VAL A 30 -5.63 12.93 11.38
N LYS A 31 -4.35 12.69 11.64
CA LYS A 31 -3.80 12.86 13.00
C LYS A 31 -4.01 14.29 13.51
N PRO A 32 -4.23 14.49 14.82
CA PRO A 32 -4.25 15.82 15.42
C PRO A 32 -3.03 16.67 14.98
N GLY A 33 -3.24 17.95 14.70
CA GLY A 33 -2.21 18.86 14.17
C GLY A 33 -2.02 18.82 12.64
N ARG A 34 -2.66 17.89 11.92
CA ARG A 34 -2.56 17.80 10.45
C ARG A 34 -3.83 18.25 9.70
N ALA A 35 -4.84 18.74 10.39
CA ALA A 35 -6.12 19.12 9.78
C ALA A 35 -6.10 20.48 9.04
N GLY A 36 -5.08 21.30 9.22
CA GLY A 36 -5.03 22.68 8.74
C GLY A 36 -5.02 22.92 7.23
N TRP A 37 -4.99 21.86 6.39
CA TRP A 37 -4.95 22.02 4.93
C TRP A 37 -6.34 21.95 4.25
N GLY A 38 -7.41 21.72 5.00
CA GLY A 38 -8.76 21.52 4.44
C GLY A 38 -9.22 22.71 3.55
N GLY A 39 -9.01 23.94 4.01
CA GLY A 39 -9.41 25.14 3.26
C GLY A 39 -8.53 25.46 2.03
N THR A 40 -7.25 25.08 2.04
CA THR A 40 -6.30 25.38 0.97
C THR A 40 -6.23 24.30 -0.11
N GLY A 41 -6.61 23.07 0.21
CA GLY A 41 -6.43 21.90 -0.63
C GLY A 41 -4.96 21.54 -0.84
N ARG A 42 -4.69 20.52 -1.67
CA ARG A 42 -3.31 20.08 -1.97
C ARG A 42 -3.11 19.87 -3.46
N THR A 43 -1.89 20.11 -3.94
CA THR A 43 -1.50 19.84 -5.32
C THR A 43 -0.94 18.42 -5.42
N LEU A 44 -1.47 17.66 -6.38
CA LEU A 44 -0.94 16.37 -6.77
C LEU A 44 -0.43 16.45 -8.20
N TYR A 45 0.62 15.69 -8.50
CA TYR A 45 1.23 15.66 -9.81
C TYR A 45 1.12 14.26 -10.39
N ARG A 46 0.32 14.10 -11.43
CA ARG A 46 0.27 12.86 -12.19
C ARG A 46 1.44 12.80 -13.13
N LEU A 47 2.37 11.89 -12.86
CA LEU A 47 3.53 11.66 -13.68
C LEU A 47 3.16 10.87 -14.95
N ARG A 48 3.85 11.18 -16.04
CA ARG A 48 3.71 10.51 -17.33
C ARG A 48 5.10 10.11 -17.83
N ARG A 49 5.17 9.00 -18.55
CA ARG A 49 6.45 8.55 -19.12
C ARG A 49 6.98 9.52 -20.18
N PHE A 50 6.08 10.17 -20.89
CA PHE A 50 6.39 11.17 -21.89
C PHE A 50 5.61 12.45 -21.60
N GLY A 51 6.27 13.59 -21.73
CA GLY A 51 5.73 14.91 -21.34
C GLY A 51 5.89 15.22 -19.86
N GLY A 52 5.61 16.46 -19.47
CA GLY A 52 5.74 16.92 -18.09
C GLY A 52 4.63 16.35 -17.16
N PRO A 53 4.80 16.54 -15.82
CA PRO A 53 3.77 16.18 -14.85
C PRO A 53 2.51 17.03 -15.07
N VAL A 54 1.35 16.43 -14.79
CA VAL A 54 0.06 17.13 -14.80
C VAL A 54 -0.31 17.47 -13.37
N ALA A 55 -0.42 18.77 -13.06
CA ALA A 55 -0.88 19.24 -11.76
C ALA A 55 -2.41 19.06 -11.65
N GLU A 56 -2.86 18.48 -10.57
CA GLU A 56 -4.26 18.26 -10.22
C GLU A 56 -4.49 18.78 -8.79
N ARG A 57 -5.70 19.28 -8.50
CA ARG A 57 -6.00 19.90 -7.22
C ARG A 57 -6.96 19.04 -6.41
N LEU A 58 -6.50 18.52 -5.29
CA LEU A 58 -7.33 17.88 -4.27
C LEU A 58 -8.00 18.95 -3.42
N ARG A 59 -9.32 18.97 -3.40
CA ARG A 59 -10.14 19.83 -2.55
C ARG A 59 -11.16 18.96 -1.81
N PRO A 60 -10.87 18.57 -0.56
CA PRO A 60 -11.82 17.82 0.25
C PRO A 60 -12.95 18.72 0.73
N GLU A 61 -14.09 18.13 1.09
CA GLU A 61 -15.17 18.85 1.75
C GLU A 61 -14.82 19.21 3.20
N GLY A 62 -14.04 18.36 3.87
CA GLY A 62 -13.55 18.61 5.22
C GLY A 62 -12.30 17.82 5.54
N VAL A 63 -11.52 18.34 6.49
CA VAL A 63 -10.36 17.63 7.08
C VAL A 63 -10.46 17.75 8.60
N HIS A 64 -10.57 16.61 9.26
CA HIS A 64 -10.92 16.50 10.66
C HIS A 64 -9.82 15.77 11.44
N ALA A 65 -9.60 16.17 12.68
CA ALA A 65 -8.68 15.47 13.62
C ALA A 65 -9.36 14.25 14.27
N GLU A 66 -10.66 14.28 14.36
CA GLU A 66 -11.50 13.20 14.87
C GLU A 66 -12.39 12.65 13.76
N THR A 67 -12.98 11.48 13.99
CA THR A 67 -13.90 10.89 13.01
C THR A 67 -15.16 11.75 12.92
N PRO A 68 -15.45 12.40 11.80
CA PRO A 68 -16.66 13.21 11.66
C PRO A 68 -17.89 12.31 11.50
N ASP A 69 -19.03 12.82 11.97
CA ASP A 69 -20.32 12.12 11.90
C ASP A 69 -20.73 11.81 10.47
N GLY A 70 -21.33 10.60 10.31
CA GLY A 70 -21.87 10.12 9.02
C GLY A 70 -23.17 10.82 8.59
N PRO A 71 -23.92 10.20 7.70
CA PRO A 71 -23.69 8.86 7.13
C PRO A 71 -22.58 8.83 6.08
N TRP A 72 -21.83 7.72 6.05
CA TRP A 72 -20.80 7.44 5.05
C TRP A 72 -21.21 6.26 4.17
N ASP A 73 -20.99 6.38 2.87
CA ASP A 73 -21.17 5.27 1.93
C ASP A 73 -19.93 4.36 1.96
N MET A 74 -18.73 4.97 2.06
CA MET A 74 -17.46 4.25 2.14
C MET A 74 -16.50 4.95 3.10
N VAL A 75 -15.67 4.14 3.78
CA VAL A 75 -14.55 4.60 4.61
C VAL A 75 -13.27 3.95 4.11
N TRP A 76 -12.30 4.75 3.68
CA TRP A 76 -11.03 4.29 3.12
C TRP A 76 -9.92 4.36 4.16
N LEU A 77 -9.41 3.23 4.59
CA LEU A 77 -8.29 3.13 5.53
C LEU A 77 -6.96 3.21 4.77
N CYS A 78 -6.45 4.43 4.60
CA CYS A 78 -5.19 4.70 3.91
C CYS A 78 -4.04 4.88 4.93
N VAL A 79 -3.93 3.93 5.84
CA VAL A 79 -2.96 3.87 6.93
C VAL A 79 -2.04 2.66 6.76
N SER A 80 -0.88 2.66 7.45
CA SER A 80 0.00 1.49 7.49
C SER A 80 -0.59 0.33 8.30
N SER A 81 -0.14 -0.88 8.06
CA SER A 81 -0.53 -2.05 8.84
C SER A 81 -0.20 -1.90 10.34
N THR A 82 0.89 -1.22 10.67
CA THR A 82 1.23 -0.87 12.07
C THR A 82 0.22 0.09 12.67
N ALA A 83 -0.17 1.13 11.94
CA ALA A 83 -1.18 2.09 12.40
C ALA A 83 -2.58 1.46 12.52
N LEU A 84 -2.90 0.47 11.70
CA LEU A 84 -4.15 -0.27 11.78
C LEU A 84 -4.33 -1.01 13.12
N ARG A 85 -3.24 -1.36 13.79
CA ARG A 85 -3.22 -2.00 15.12
C ARG A 85 -3.34 -1.01 16.28
N GLY A 86 -3.59 0.27 15.99
CA GLY A 86 -3.75 1.31 16.99
C GLY A 86 -5.11 1.25 17.71
N SER A 87 -5.18 1.87 18.89
CA SER A 87 -6.37 1.92 19.76
C SER A 87 -7.55 2.72 19.19
N TRP A 88 -7.36 3.42 18.09
CA TRP A 88 -8.40 4.24 17.44
C TRP A 88 -9.43 3.41 16.63
N LEU A 89 -9.06 2.19 16.22
CA LEU A 89 -9.88 1.37 15.32
C LEU A 89 -11.26 0.96 15.92
N PRO A 90 -11.39 0.58 17.20
CA PRO A 90 -12.70 0.31 17.80
C PRO A 90 -13.67 1.50 17.76
N GLY A 91 -13.18 2.72 18.00
CA GLY A 91 -14.00 3.94 17.93
C GLY A 91 -14.48 4.27 16.51
N LEU A 92 -13.74 3.86 15.50
CA LEU A 92 -14.16 4.03 14.11
C LEU A 92 -15.45 3.25 13.78
N ARG A 93 -15.62 2.04 14.34
CA ARG A 93 -16.80 1.20 14.09
C ARG A 93 -18.13 1.94 14.34
N ASP A 94 -18.19 2.64 15.46
CA ASP A 94 -19.42 3.28 15.90
C ASP A 94 -19.73 4.54 15.06
N ALA A 95 -18.67 5.25 14.61
CA ALA A 95 -18.79 6.44 13.78
C ALA A 95 -19.11 6.16 12.30
N VAL A 96 -18.77 4.98 11.78
CA VAL A 96 -18.93 4.71 10.34
C VAL A 96 -20.24 3.97 9.98
N GLY A 97 -21.06 3.60 10.99
CA GLY A 97 -22.35 2.96 10.76
C GLY A 97 -22.25 1.75 9.84
N ASP A 98 -23.06 1.69 8.76
CA ASP A 98 -23.09 0.57 7.81
C ASP A 98 -22.22 0.76 6.55
N ALA A 99 -21.30 1.73 6.56
CA ALA A 99 -20.42 2.03 5.43
C ALA A 99 -19.59 0.80 4.99
N THR A 100 -19.26 0.74 3.71
CA THR A 100 -18.22 -0.16 3.21
C THR A 100 -16.85 0.32 3.69
N VAL A 101 -16.09 -0.52 4.40
CA VAL A 101 -14.75 -0.20 4.85
C VAL A 101 -13.73 -0.75 3.87
N VAL A 102 -12.99 0.15 3.24
CA VAL A 102 -11.99 -0.17 2.22
C VAL A 102 -10.61 -0.12 2.84
N THR A 103 -9.87 -1.22 2.81
CA THR A 103 -8.47 -1.27 3.23
C THR A 103 -7.54 -1.40 2.04
N ILE A 104 -6.35 -0.79 2.14
CA ILE A 104 -5.24 -0.96 1.20
C ILE A 104 -4.09 -1.77 1.84
N GLY A 105 -4.31 -2.29 3.04
CA GLY A 105 -3.34 -3.12 3.77
C GLY A 105 -3.03 -4.42 3.03
N GLN A 106 -1.80 -4.89 3.17
CA GLN A 106 -1.28 -6.08 2.52
C GLN A 106 -0.56 -7.01 3.49
N ASP A 107 -0.56 -6.69 4.79
CA ASP A 107 -0.04 -7.59 5.82
C ASP A 107 -0.97 -8.79 5.99
N LEU A 108 -0.36 -9.93 6.31
CA LEU A 108 -1.02 -11.23 6.41
C LEU A 108 -2.23 -11.24 7.37
N HIS A 109 -2.16 -10.42 8.41
CA HIS A 109 -3.15 -10.35 9.49
C HIS A 109 -4.02 -9.08 9.46
N ASP A 110 -3.86 -8.19 8.47
CA ASP A 110 -4.64 -6.94 8.42
C ASP A 110 -6.14 -7.20 8.37
N ARG A 111 -6.57 -8.23 7.64
CA ARG A 111 -7.97 -8.62 7.57
C ARG A 111 -8.50 -9.10 8.93
N GLU A 112 -7.76 -9.93 9.64
CA GLU A 112 -8.12 -10.43 10.98
C GLU A 112 -8.24 -9.28 12.00
N VAL A 113 -7.33 -8.29 11.92
CA VAL A 113 -7.39 -7.10 12.77
C VAL A 113 -8.70 -6.33 12.54
N LEU A 114 -9.11 -6.17 11.29
CA LEU A 114 -10.36 -5.49 10.94
C LEU A 114 -11.60 -6.31 11.35
N GLU A 115 -11.58 -7.63 11.17
CA GLU A 115 -12.70 -8.52 11.50
C GLU A 115 -12.99 -8.62 13.01
N ARG A 116 -12.03 -8.23 13.86
CA ARG A 116 -12.27 -8.11 15.31
C ARG A 116 -13.23 -6.97 15.69
N VAL A 117 -13.38 -5.97 14.81
CA VAL A 117 -14.16 -4.76 15.08
C VAL A 117 -15.25 -4.50 14.04
N LEU A 118 -15.19 -5.12 12.87
CA LEU A 118 -16.09 -4.89 11.75
C LEU A 118 -16.62 -6.22 11.20
N PRO A 119 -17.88 -6.29 10.75
CA PRO A 119 -18.39 -7.46 10.02
C PRO A 119 -17.59 -7.70 8.75
N ALA A 120 -17.25 -8.98 8.47
CA ALA A 120 -16.39 -9.37 7.36
C ALA A 120 -16.92 -8.95 5.99
N GLU A 121 -18.26 -8.95 5.81
CA GLU A 121 -18.94 -8.56 4.57
C GLU A 121 -18.81 -7.05 4.27
N ARG A 122 -18.47 -6.22 5.26
CA ARG A 122 -18.26 -4.80 5.07
C ARG A 122 -16.84 -4.46 4.63
N ILE A 123 -15.90 -5.40 4.78
CA ILE A 123 -14.49 -5.19 4.49
C ILE A 123 -14.21 -5.48 3.03
N VAL A 124 -13.71 -4.47 2.32
CA VAL A 124 -13.24 -4.56 0.94
C VAL A 124 -11.76 -4.23 0.89
N GLN A 125 -10.95 -5.12 0.33
CA GLN A 125 -9.53 -4.87 0.10
C GLN A 125 -9.31 -4.31 -1.30
N VAL A 126 -8.56 -3.23 -1.42
CA VAL A 126 -8.05 -2.71 -2.69
C VAL A 126 -6.54 -2.93 -2.72
N VAL A 127 -6.07 -3.69 -3.70
CA VAL A 127 -4.63 -3.88 -3.94
C VAL A 127 -4.14 -2.77 -4.87
N PRO A 128 -3.33 -1.81 -4.36
CA PRO A 128 -2.82 -0.71 -5.15
C PRO A 128 -1.89 -1.21 -6.27
N SER A 129 -2.03 -0.64 -7.46
CA SER A 129 -1.14 -0.87 -8.60
C SER A 129 -0.66 0.46 -9.17
N LEU A 130 -0.30 1.38 -8.28
CA LEU A 130 0.21 2.71 -8.57
C LEU A 130 1.30 3.08 -7.57
N PHE A 131 2.12 4.05 -7.94
CA PHE A 131 3.13 4.66 -7.07
C PHE A 131 2.66 6.03 -6.62
N ALA A 132 2.86 6.38 -5.35
CA ALA A 132 2.53 7.68 -4.81
C ALA A 132 3.51 8.07 -3.69
N TYR A 133 4.01 9.31 -3.71
CA TYR A 133 5.02 9.78 -2.75
C TYR A 133 5.02 11.29 -2.60
N SER A 134 5.62 11.77 -1.52
CA SER A 134 5.89 13.20 -1.33
C SER A 134 7.02 13.64 -2.26
N ALA A 135 6.77 14.60 -3.12
CA ALA A 135 7.68 15.09 -4.17
C ALA A 135 8.01 16.59 -3.96
N PRO A 136 9.11 17.09 -4.56
CA PRO A 136 10.05 16.38 -5.43
C PRO A 136 11.05 15.50 -4.66
N LEU A 137 11.52 14.43 -5.29
CA LEU A 137 12.68 13.64 -4.85
C LEU A 137 13.95 14.01 -5.63
N THR A 138 13.81 14.26 -6.93
CA THR A 138 14.91 14.55 -7.86
C THR A 138 14.57 15.67 -8.85
N GLY A 139 13.62 16.54 -8.54
CA GLY A 139 13.20 17.63 -9.42
C GLY A 139 12.15 17.25 -10.50
N GLU A 140 11.51 16.07 -10.35
CA GLU A 140 10.52 15.55 -11.29
C GLU A 140 9.19 16.32 -11.30
N VAL A 141 8.99 17.23 -10.34
CA VAL A 141 7.83 18.13 -10.24
C VAL A 141 8.29 19.55 -9.91
N PRO A 142 7.55 20.60 -10.32
CA PRO A 142 7.96 21.99 -10.19
C PRO A 142 7.87 22.57 -8.77
N ALA A 143 7.06 21.95 -7.88
CA ALA A 143 6.84 22.42 -6.52
C ALA A 143 6.46 21.27 -5.58
N PRO A 144 6.60 21.42 -4.26
CA PRO A 144 6.21 20.40 -3.30
C PRO A 144 4.76 19.97 -3.43
N GLY A 145 4.52 18.66 -3.34
CA GLY A 145 3.19 18.05 -3.42
C GLY A 145 3.28 16.53 -3.36
N ILE A 146 2.24 15.86 -3.82
CA ILE A 146 2.24 14.40 -3.99
C ILE A 146 2.42 14.09 -5.47
N ALA A 147 3.49 13.37 -5.82
CA ALA A 147 3.60 12.78 -7.14
C ALA A 147 3.03 11.38 -7.15
N TYR A 148 2.38 11.00 -8.24
CA TYR A 148 1.90 9.65 -8.44
C TYR A 148 1.98 9.21 -9.90
N TRP A 149 2.16 7.91 -10.08
CA TRP A 149 2.22 7.29 -11.39
C TRP A 149 1.40 6.01 -11.42
N VAL A 150 0.54 5.91 -12.42
CA VAL A 150 -0.24 4.70 -12.71
C VAL A 150 0.44 4.00 -13.89
N PRO A 151 1.07 2.83 -13.71
CA PRO A 151 1.71 2.11 -14.79
C PRO A 151 0.73 1.80 -15.92
N PRO A 152 1.11 1.98 -17.18
CA PRO A 152 0.26 1.62 -18.33
C PRO A 152 -0.22 0.17 -18.23
N GLY A 153 -1.50 -0.05 -18.49
CA GLY A 153 -2.09 -1.39 -18.43
C GLY A 153 -2.40 -1.91 -17.03
N SER A 154 -1.91 -1.27 -15.95
CA SER A 154 -2.23 -1.70 -14.59
C SER A 154 -3.71 -1.50 -14.26
N ALA A 155 -4.23 -2.34 -13.35
CA ALA A 155 -5.58 -2.21 -12.81
C ALA A 155 -5.57 -2.62 -11.35
N LEU A 156 -6.19 -1.82 -10.50
CA LEU A 156 -6.39 -2.14 -9.10
C LEU A 156 -7.30 -3.38 -8.99
N LYS A 157 -6.96 -4.28 -8.09
CA LYS A 157 -7.81 -5.43 -7.78
C LYS A 157 -8.62 -5.12 -6.53
N VAL A 158 -9.91 -5.43 -6.58
CA VAL A 158 -10.87 -5.15 -5.52
C VAL A 158 -11.46 -6.48 -5.05
N LEU A 159 -11.31 -6.80 -3.78
CA LEU A 159 -11.71 -8.05 -3.15
C LEU A 159 -12.67 -7.76 -1.99
N GLY A 160 -13.67 -8.58 -1.82
CA GLY A 160 -14.67 -8.45 -0.74
C GLY A 160 -16.01 -9.01 -1.16
N GLU A 161 -17.06 -8.69 -0.38
CA GLU A 161 -18.43 -9.02 -0.73
C GLU A 161 -18.77 -8.48 -2.14
N PRO A 162 -19.40 -9.29 -3.03
CA PRO A 162 -19.53 -8.96 -4.45
C PRO A 162 -20.14 -7.58 -4.77
N ALA A 163 -21.21 -7.19 -4.08
CA ALA A 163 -21.91 -5.94 -4.35
C ALA A 163 -21.08 -4.74 -3.86
N ARG A 164 -20.48 -4.84 -2.66
CA ARG A 164 -19.62 -3.80 -2.08
C ARG A 164 -18.32 -3.65 -2.88
N ALA A 165 -17.69 -4.75 -3.28
CA ALA A 165 -16.48 -4.72 -4.11
C ALA A 165 -16.75 -4.09 -5.50
N GLU A 166 -17.91 -4.35 -6.10
CA GLU A 166 -18.30 -3.71 -7.37
C GLU A 166 -18.59 -2.21 -7.20
N ALA A 167 -19.22 -1.81 -6.09
CA ALA A 167 -19.43 -0.40 -5.79
C ALA A 167 -18.10 0.36 -5.67
N VAL A 168 -17.11 -0.21 -4.95
CA VAL A 168 -15.76 0.34 -4.84
C VAL A 168 -15.06 0.39 -6.20
N ALA A 169 -15.11 -0.70 -6.97
CA ALA A 169 -14.49 -0.73 -8.31
C ALA A 169 -15.11 0.31 -9.26
N ARG A 170 -16.41 0.52 -9.19
CA ARG A 170 -17.15 1.53 -9.97
C ARG A 170 -16.73 2.94 -9.59
N ALA A 171 -16.62 3.24 -8.28
CA ALA A 171 -16.17 4.54 -7.80
C ALA A 171 -14.75 4.86 -8.29
N LEU A 172 -13.83 3.88 -8.24
CA LEU A 172 -12.47 4.02 -8.76
C LEU A 172 -12.46 4.28 -10.27
N ARG A 173 -13.28 3.56 -11.05
CA ARG A 173 -13.40 3.76 -12.51
C ARG A 173 -13.97 5.13 -12.87
N ALA A 174 -14.97 5.60 -12.13
CA ALA A 174 -15.52 6.95 -12.30
C ALA A 174 -14.44 8.02 -12.09
N GLY A 175 -13.51 7.80 -11.16
CA GLY A 175 -12.33 8.64 -10.91
C GLY A 175 -11.17 8.43 -11.89
N GLY A 176 -11.36 7.64 -12.95
CA GLY A 176 -10.35 7.42 -14.00
C GLY A 176 -9.26 6.40 -13.65
N LEU A 177 -9.44 5.61 -12.57
CA LEU A 177 -8.55 4.50 -12.26
C LEU A 177 -9.13 3.18 -12.79
N ARG A 178 -8.33 2.41 -13.49
CA ARG A 178 -8.75 1.05 -13.90
C ARG A 178 -8.86 0.17 -12.66
N ALA A 179 -10.04 -0.36 -12.40
CA ALA A 179 -10.31 -1.24 -11.27
C ALA A 179 -11.20 -2.41 -11.69
N ARG A 180 -10.92 -3.59 -11.16
CA ARG A 180 -11.69 -4.80 -11.42
C ARG A 180 -11.81 -5.64 -10.16
N ARG A 181 -12.93 -6.31 -10.01
CA ARG A 181 -13.11 -7.30 -8.96
C ARG A 181 -12.15 -8.46 -9.15
N SER A 182 -11.72 -9.03 -8.03
CA SER A 182 -10.96 -10.27 -7.97
C SER A 182 -11.61 -11.21 -6.96
N THR A 183 -11.72 -12.47 -7.31
CA THR A 183 -12.19 -13.52 -6.41
C THR A 183 -11.05 -14.31 -5.77
N ARG A 184 -9.81 -14.03 -6.16
CA ARG A 184 -8.63 -14.72 -5.62
C ARG A 184 -8.28 -14.13 -4.26
N ALA A 185 -8.59 -14.87 -3.20
CA ALA A 185 -8.18 -14.52 -1.84
C ALA A 185 -6.66 -14.32 -1.75
N GLY A 186 -6.21 -13.54 -0.77
CA GLY A 186 -4.78 -13.32 -0.51
C GLY A 186 -4.02 -12.58 -1.62
N THR A 187 -4.72 -11.90 -2.55
CA THR A 187 -4.05 -11.24 -3.68
C THR A 187 -3.06 -10.16 -3.21
N GLY A 188 -3.40 -9.36 -2.21
CA GLY A 188 -2.53 -8.32 -1.66
C GLY A 188 -1.33 -8.92 -0.96
N GLU A 189 -1.55 -9.92 -0.15
CA GLU A 189 -0.56 -10.66 0.62
C GLU A 189 0.44 -11.38 -0.29
N HIS A 190 -0.03 -11.97 -1.40
CA HIS A 190 0.86 -12.56 -2.43
C HIS A 190 1.72 -11.51 -3.13
N VAL A 191 1.18 -10.33 -3.43
CA VAL A 191 1.97 -9.22 -4.00
C VAL A 191 3.02 -8.77 -3.01
N ALA A 192 2.67 -8.63 -1.74
CA ALA A 192 3.60 -8.26 -0.68
C ALA A 192 4.71 -9.31 -0.50
N ALA A 193 4.39 -10.60 -0.46
CA ALA A 193 5.36 -11.69 -0.36
C ALA A 193 6.36 -11.72 -1.54
N LEU A 194 5.95 -11.24 -2.72
CA LEU A 194 6.82 -11.12 -3.89
C LEU A 194 7.64 -9.83 -3.92
N MET A 195 7.28 -8.81 -3.15
CA MET A 195 7.95 -7.50 -3.19
C MET A 195 8.79 -7.20 -1.94
N VAL A 196 8.22 -7.38 -0.78
CA VAL A 196 8.81 -6.92 0.50
C VAL A 196 10.17 -7.56 0.79
N PRO A 197 10.43 -8.86 0.53
CA PRO A 197 11.76 -9.43 0.73
C PRO A 197 12.85 -8.78 -0.13
N TYR A 198 12.52 -8.36 -1.36
CA TYR A 198 13.49 -7.64 -2.21
C TYR A 198 13.71 -6.20 -1.73
N ILE A 199 12.67 -5.54 -1.23
CA ILE A 199 12.77 -4.20 -0.65
C ILE A 199 13.60 -4.24 0.63
N ALA A 200 13.36 -5.20 1.52
CA ALA A 200 14.13 -5.41 2.73
C ALA A 200 15.61 -5.73 2.42
N ALA A 201 15.87 -6.57 1.40
CA ALA A 201 17.22 -6.85 0.96
C ALA A 201 17.90 -5.61 0.34
N LEU A 202 17.17 -4.78 -0.39
CA LEU A 202 17.67 -3.51 -0.93
C LEU A 202 18.02 -2.52 0.19
N GLU A 203 17.18 -2.43 1.22
CA GLU A 203 17.45 -1.65 2.44
C GLU A 203 18.70 -2.15 3.13
N ALA A 204 18.85 -3.47 3.31
CA ALA A 204 20.01 -4.09 3.97
C ALA A 204 21.34 -3.78 3.26
N VAL A 205 21.33 -3.53 1.95
CA VAL A 205 22.53 -3.17 1.15
C VAL A 205 22.60 -1.67 0.81
N GLY A 206 21.91 -0.81 1.58
CA GLY A 206 22.01 0.64 1.42
C GLY A 206 21.31 1.21 0.19
N TRP A 207 20.21 0.62 -0.21
CA TRP A 207 19.38 1.05 -1.36
C TRP A 207 20.13 0.99 -2.71
N SER A 208 21.23 0.23 -2.76
CA SER A 208 22.03 0.03 -3.97
C SER A 208 21.51 -1.15 -4.80
N LEU A 209 20.93 -0.87 -5.97
CA LEU A 209 20.52 -1.92 -6.91
C LEU A 209 21.71 -2.80 -7.34
N THR A 210 22.87 -2.20 -7.59
CA THR A 210 24.07 -2.94 -7.99
C THR A 210 24.48 -3.93 -6.92
N ALA A 211 24.51 -3.51 -5.64
CA ALA A 211 24.83 -4.37 -4.52
C ALA A 211 23.78 -5.49 -4.35
N LEU A 212 22.49 -5.20 -4.49
CA LEU A 212 21.44 -6.23 -4.46
C LEU A 212 21.60 -7.24 -5.62
N LEU A 213 21.87 -6.77 -6.83
CA LEU A 213 22.00 -7.65 -8.00
C LEU A 213 23.29 -8.48 -7.98
N SER A 214 24.37 -8.07 -7.29
CA SER A 214 25.58 -8.88 -7.14
C SER A 214 25.31 -10.16 -6.35
N ASP A 215 24.48 -10.07 -5.30
CA ASP A 215 24.05 -11.22 -4.49
C ASP A 215 22.53 -11.24 -4.25
N ILE A 216 21.78 -11.50 -5.32
CA ILE A 216 20.30 -11.54 -5.27
C ILE A 216 19.76 -12.84 -4.64
N GLY A 217 20.61 -13.87 -4.46
CA GLY A 217 20.20 -15.19 -3.97
C GLY A 217 19.37 -15.16 -2.71
N PRO A 218 19.86 -14.57 -1.62
CA PRO A 218 19.12 -14.49 -0.35
C PRO A 218 17.74 -13.83 -0.47
N ALA A 219 17.60 -12.76 -1.27
CA ALA A 219 16.33 -12.10 -1.49
C ALA A 219 15.32 -12.98 -2.25
N VAL A 220 15.78 -13.71 -3.26
CA VAL A 220 14.97 -14.66 -4.02
C VAL A 220 14.48 -15.81 -3.13
N GLU A 221 15.35 -16.34 -2.30
CA GLU A 221 15.03 -17.44 -1.38
C GLU A 221 14.05 -16.98 -0.30
N ALA A 222 14.27 -15.80 0.32
CA ALA A 222 13.34 -15.19 1.27
C ALA A 222 11.96 -14.93 0.66
N GLY A 223 11.90 -14.43 -0.60
CA GLY A 223 10.65 -14.28 -1.34
C GLY A 223 9.93 -15.61 -1.59
N GLY A 224 10.68 -16.67 -1.83
CA GLY A 224 10.14 -18.03 -1.95
C GLY A 224 9.58 -18.59 -0.65
N GLU A 225 10.20 -18.27 0.51
CA GLU A 225 9.70 -18.61 1.84
C GLU A 225 8.43 -17.82 2.18
N ALA A 226 8.44 -16.49 2.03
CA ALA A 226 7.26 -15.65 2.23
C ALA A 226 6.06 -16.11 1.37
N SER A 227 6.32 -16.41 0.08
CA SER A 227 5.29 -16.93 -0.83
C SER A 227 4.73 -18.29 -0.39
N ALA A 228 5.54 -19.15 0.24
CA ALA A 228 5.08 -20.43 0.78
C ALA A 228 4.16 -20.22 1.99
N VAL A 229 4.51 -19.31 2.89
CA VAL A 229 3.70 -18.97 4.08
C VAL A 229 2.35 -18.39 3.66
N VAL A 230 2.35 -17.40 2.76
CA VAL A 230 1.12 -16.78 2.27
C VAL A 230 0.24 -17.80 1.53
N ALA A 231 0.82 -18.69 0.74
CA ALA A 231 0.07 -19.75 0.04
C ALA A 231 -0.58 -20.75 1.03
N ALA A 232 0.09 -21.04 2.13
CA ALA A 232 -0.44 -21.95 3.15
C ALA A 232 -1.57 -21.33 3.98
N GLN A 233 -1.56 -20.01 4.22
CA GLN A 233 -2.58 -19.33 5.01
C GLN A 233 -3.75 -18.81 4.16
N ALA A 234 -3.44 -18.05 3.12
CA ALA A 234 -4.45 -17.38 2.29
C ALA A 234 -4.87 -18.19 1.05
N GLY A 235 -4.31 -19.38 0.88
CA GLY A 235 -4.51 -20.20 -0.31
C GLY A 235 -3.68 -19.73 -1.52
N GLY A 236 -3.78 -20.48 -2.61
CA GLY A 236 -3.06 -20.17 -3.84
C GLY A 236 -1.80 -21.02 -4.03
N ARG A 237 -0.91 -20.59 -4.90
CA ARG A 237 0.30 -21.33 -5.25
C ARG A 237 1.54 -20.61 -4.74
N ARG A 238 2.45 -21.38 -4.14
CA ARG A 238 3.81 -20.92 -3.90
C ARG A 238 4.48 -20.48 -5.21
N VAL A 239 5.04 -19.29 -5.22
CA VAL A 239 5.81 -18.75 -6.34
C VAL A 239 7.30 -18.91 -6.04
N ARG A 240 8.01 -19.54 -6.97
CA ARG A 240 9.49 -19.58 -6.98
C ARG A 240 9.98 -18.80 -8.19
N THR A 241 10.73 -17.75 -7.94
CA THR A 241 11.27 -16.91 -9.01
C THR A 241 12.72 -17.31 -9.28
N PRO A 242 13.09 -17.74 -10.49
CA PRO A 242 14.50 -17.98 -10.82
C PRO A 242 15.33 -16.69 -10.66
N LYS A 243 16.59 -16.83 -10.21
CA LYS A 243 17.48 -15.67 -9.97
C LYS A 243 17.65 -14.77 -11.20
N TRP A 244 17.72 -15.35 -12.39
CA TRP A 244 17.84 -14.58 -13.63
C TRP A 244 16.57 -13.80 -13.97
N VAL A 245 15.39 -14.36 -13.70
CA VAL A 245 14.10 -13.65 -13.85
C VAL A 245 14.04 -12.48 -12.89
N ALA A 246 14.35 -12.70 -11.61
CA ALA A 246 14.36 -11.65 -10.61
C ALA A 246 15.30 -10.49 -11.00
N ARG A 247 16.54 -10.81 -11.47
CA ARG A 247 17.48 -9.79 -11.97
C ARG A 247 16.92 -8.99 -13.13
N SER A 248 16.32 -9.67 -14.11
CA SER A 248 15.77 -9.03 -15.31
C SER A 248 14.58 -8.13 -14.97
N VAL A 249 13.68 -8.62 -14.13
CA VAL A 249 12.51 -7.86 -13.66
C VAL A 249 12.94 -6.62 -12.87
N LEU A 250 13.89 -6.75 -11.93
CA LEU A 250 14.38 -5.61 -11.15
C LEU A 250 15.05 -4.56 -12.04
N ARG A 251 15.89 -4.97 -13.01
CA ARG A 251 16.49 -4.03 -13.96
C ARG A 251 15.44 -3.29 -14.78
N LEU A 252 14.42 -4.00 -15.26
CA LEU A 252 13.32 -3.39 -16.01
C LEU A 252 12.53 -2.40 -15.16
N LEU A 253 12.15 -2.82 -13.95
CA LEU A 253 11.42 -1.96 -13.01
C LEU A 253 12.20 -0.70 -12.65
N TRP A 254 13.54 -0.77 -12.62
CA TRP A 254 14.38 0.38 -12.25
C TRP A 254 14.36 1.51 -13.28
N VAL A 255 14.08 1.20 -14.56
CA VAL A 255 14.07 2.17 -15.67
C VAL A 255 12.67 2.48 -16.20
N LEU A 256 11.66 1.72 -15.77
CA LEU A 256 10.30 1.86 -16.29
C LEU A 256 9.58 3.11 -15.78
N PRO A 257 9.61 3.47 -14.48
CA PRO A 257 8.91 4.62 -13.95
C PRO A 257 9.48 5.96 -14.46
N PRO A 258 8.66 7.01 -14.58
CA PRO A 258 9.10 8.35 -14.97
C PRO A 258 9.71 9.14 -13.78
N PHE A 259 10.32 8.46 -12.82
CA PHE A 259 10.97 9.02 -11.64
C PHE A 259 12.08 8.09 -11.15
N ALA A 260 12.97 8.59 -10.30
CA ALA A 260 14.07 7.81 -9.74
C ALA A 260 13.57 6.76 -8.74
N LEU A 261 13.31 5.52 -9.23
CA LEU A 261 12.74 4.45 -8.41
C LEU A 261 13.54 4.16 -7.14
N GLY A 262 14.88 4.17 -7.21
CA GLY A 262 15.72 3.95 -6.03
C GLY A 262 15.49 4.99 -4.93
N ARG A 263 15.40 6.27 -5.30
CA ARG A 263 15.08 7.36 -4.36
C ARG A 263 13.67 7.25 -3.78
N TYR A 264 12.72 6.83 -4.63
CA TYR A 264 11.36 6.56 -4.15
C TYR A 264 11.34 5.44 -3.12
N LEU A 265 11.97 4.30 -3.41
CA LEU A 265 12.01 3.15 -2.50
C LEU A 265 12.68 3.52 -1.18
N GLU A 266 13.83 4.19 -1.22
CA GLU A 266 14.52 4.68 -0.04
C GLU A 266 13.61 5.59 0.80
N ALA A 267 13.08 6.66 0.22
CA ALA A 267 12.26 7.63 0.94
C ALA A 267 10.94 7.03 1.47
N HIS A 268 10.30 6.15 0.70
CA HIS A 268 9.03 5.54 1.09
C HIS A 268 9.22 4.48 2.17
N PHE A 269 10.15 3.54 1.97
CA PHE A 269 10.30 2.39 2.88
C PHE A 269 11.10 2.71 4.15
N THR A 270 11.95 3.72 4.14
CA THR A 270 12.50 4.28 5.39
C THR A 270 11.40 4.86 6.28
N LYS A 271 10.42 5.55 5.68
CA LYS A 271 9.27 6.12 6.42
C LYS A 271 8.33 5.06 7.02
N VAL A 272 8.22 3.89 6.40
CA VAL A 272 7.36 2.79 6.83
C VAL A 272 8.16 1.54 7.18
N ALA A 273 9.37 1.74 7.68
CA ALA A 273 10.30 0.66 8.01
C ALA A 273 9.70 -0.32 9.03
N ASP A 274 8.94 0.19 10.00
CA ASP A 274 8.19 -0.59 10.98
C ASP A 274 7.20 -1.57 10.33
N GLN A 275 6.54 -1.16 9.24
CA GLN A 275 5.66 -2.06 8.48
C GLN A 275 6.41 -3.18 7.78
N THR A 276 7.60 -2.89 7.21
CA THR A 276 8.44 -3.92 6.60
C THR A 276 8.84 -4.98 7.63
N ARG A 277 9.25 -4.54 8.84
CA ARG A 277 9.62 -5.44 9.94
C ARG A 277 8.40 -6.25 10.41
N LEU A 278 7.27 -5.60 10.62
CA LEU A 278 6.02 -6.26 11.00
C LEU A 278 5.67 -7.41 10.04
N MET A 279 5.78 -7.18 8.74
CA MET A 279 5.46 -8.18 7.72
C MET A 279 6.46 -9.35 7.74
N LEU A 280 7.76 -9.07 7.87
CA LEU A 280 8.77 -10.13 7.98
C LEU A 280 8.56 -10.96 9.24
N ASP A 281 8.34 -10.32 10.39
CA ASP A 281 8.11 -10.97 11.67
C ASP A 281 6.82 -11.82 11.62
N GLY A 282 5.75 -11.34 10.99
CA GLY A 282 4.51 -12.08 10.77
C GLY A 282 4.69 -13.33 9.90
N TRP A 283 5.45 -13.24 8.79
CA TRP A 283 5.74 -14.42 7.96
C TRP A 283 6.63 -15.42 8.67
N ILE A 284 7.60 -14.98 9.49
CA ILE A 284 8.46 -15.86 10.27
C ILE A 284 7.61 -16.64 11.28
N ALA A 285 6.81 -15.94 12.09
CA ALA A 285 5.96 -16.56 13.11
C ALA A 285 4.95 -17.56 12.51
N GLU A 286 4.25 -17.17 11.45
CA GLU A 286 3.29 -18.04 10.77
C GLU A 286 3.96 -19.24 10.11
N GLY A 287 5.14 -19.04 9.51
CA GLY A 287 5.92 -20.13 8.92
C GLY A 287 6.40 -21.15 9.95
N GLU A 288 6.85 -20.70 11.13
CA GLU A 288 7.23 -21.55 12.25
C GLU A 288 6.05 -22.38 12.74
N THR A 289 4.89 -21.73 12.95
CA THR A 289 3.66 -22.41 13.37
C THR A 289 3.25 -23.52 12.41
N ARG A 290 3.53 -23.35 11.12
CA ARG A 290 3.21 -24.33 10.05
C ARG A 290 4.35 -25.25 9.68
N ALA A 291 5.46 -25.24 10.40
CA ALA A 291 6.67 -26.00 10.09
C ALA A 291 7.20 -25.75 8.65
N LEU A 292 7.05 -24.51 8.15
CA LEU A 292 7.59 -24.09 6.87
C LEU A 292 8.99 -23.48 7.04
N PRO A 293 9.86 -23.56 6.02
CA PRO A 293 11.18 -22.95 6.09
C PRO A 293 11.07 -21.41 6.11
N VAL A 294 11.76 -20.77 7.08
CA VAL A 294 11.83 -19.32 7.29
C VAL A 294 13.24 -18.81 7.55
N THR A 295 14.25 -19.62 7.25
CA THR A 295 15.66 -19.33 7.55
C THR A 295 16.13 -18.04 6.86
N ARG A 296 15.79 -17.87 5.60
CA ARG A 296 16.19 -16.69 4.82
C ARG A 296 15.43 -15.43 5.23
N LEU A 297 14.16 -15.56 5.60
CA LEU A 297 13.38 -14.44 6.17
C LEU A 297 14.02 -13.97 7.49
N ARG A 298 14.46 -14.89 8.38
CA ARG A 298 15.16 -14.57 9.62
C ARG A 298 16.50 -13.87 9.38
N GLU A 299 17.32 -14.41 8.48
CA GLU A 299 18.60 -13.80 8.12
C GLU A 299 18.40 -12.37 7.59
N LEU A 300 17.39 -12.18 6.74
CA LEU A 300 17.07 -10.87 6.19
C LEU A 300 16.61 -9.90 7.29
N ARG A 301 15.74 -10.35 8.19
CA ARG A 301 15.26 -9.56 9.33
C ARG A 301 16.39 -9.14 10.27
N ASN A 302 17.33 -10.05 10.55
CA ASN A 302 18.50 -9.77 11.39
C ASN A 302 19.44 -8.73 10.75
N ARG A 303 19.65 -8.78 9.43
CA ARG A 303 20.44 -7.76 8.72
C ARG A 303 19.85 -6.35 8.84
N LEU A 304 18.51 -6.21 8.85
CA LEU A 304 17.85 -4.92 9.05
C LEU A 304 18.08 -4.39 10.47
N SER A 305 18.00 -5.25 11.51
CA SER A 305 18.24 -4.85 12.90
C SER A 305 19.70 -4.41 13.15
N ALA A 306 20.66 -5.13 12.58
CA ALA A 306 22.07 -4.78 12.70
C ALA A 306 22.40 -3.40 12.11
N ARG A 307 21.62 -2.96 11.13
CA ARG A 307 21.78 -1.65 10.48
C ARG A 307 21.15 -0.51 11.28
N GLU A 308 20.14 -0.78 12.12
CA GLU A 308 19.54 0.21 13.02
C GLU A 308 20.46 0.57 14.20
N THR A 309 21.39 -0.34 14.54
CA THR A 309 22.34 -0.18 15.66
C THR A 309 23.70 0.36 15.23
N ALA A 310 23.97 0.48 13.94
CA ALA A 310 25.23 0.95 13.34
C ALA A 310 25.12 2.41 12.89
#